data_241e6b20fc46cd6a237aa65f6dfcb7f6
#
_entry.id   241e6b20fc46cd6a237aa65f6dfcb7f6
#
_cell.length_a   1.000
_cell.length_b   1.000
_cell.length_c   1.000
_cell.angle_alpha   90.00
_cell.angle_beta   90.00
_cell.angle_gamma   90.00
#
_symmetry.space_group_name_H-M   'P 1'
#
loop_
_entity.id
_entity.type
_entity.pdbx_description
1 polymer ?
#
loop_
_entity_poly.entity_id
_entity_poly.type
_entity_poly.pdbx_seq_one_letter_code
_entity_poly.pdbx_strand_id
1 'polypeptide(L)'
;MKCFKNTTVYVDGEGLKKCTVVFDEKIEEISACDCVKADEIALPEDAIVLPGFVDQHIHGAGGSDGMDGTVEDIAIIAKTIAAEGTTSFLVTTMTQSPENITKAMTAVKEYRTANSQDGARVVGVHLEGPFIAAAHKGAQPLEYVKEPDIAAFDGYNQASGNAIRIVTLAPEVAGAEDFIRHLTEIGVVTSIGHTGAKCADIEKAIAVGASNVTHTYNAQSALHHREIGTVGSAMLFDALNCEIIADTIHVSVPAMRLMVKNKPVDKLTLITDAMRAKGIPDGVSELGGQVVYVKNGEARLEDGTLAGSVLRMNRAVQNMVEKVGVPFTQAVDYATINPAKTLKIDNEVGSIKVGKRADFTVLNKNYDVVLTVRDGKVIYQA
;
A
#
# COMPACT_ATOMS: atom_id res chain seq x y z
N MET A 1 -17.99 -17.84 -17.65
CA MET A 1 -18.31 -17.21 -16.36
C MET A 1 -18.02 -18.17 -15.23
N LYS A 2 -17.51 -17.67 -14.12
CA LYS A 2 -17.20 -18.42 -12.89
C LYS A 2 -18.09 -17.94 -11.76
N CYS A 3 -18.19 -18.68 -10.68
CA CYS A 3 -18.90 -18.21 -9.50
C CYS A 3 -18.31 -18.76 -8.18
N PHE A 4 -18.55 -18.00 -7.12
CA PHE A 4 -18.53 -18.47 -5.74
C PHE A 4 -19.97 -18.66 -5.31
N LYS A 5 -20.37 -19.89 -4.96
CA LYS A 5 -21.75 -20.20 -4.60
C LYS A 5 -21.97 -20.19 -3.10
N ASN A 6 -23.07 -19.58 -2.67
CA ASN A 6 -23.59 -19.63 -1.30
C ASN A 6 -22.50 -19.49 -0.23
N THR A 7 -21.60 -18.55 -0.42
CA THR A 7 -20.47 -18.29 0.49
C THR A 7 -20.64 -16.97 1.23
N THR A 8 -19.86 -16.73 2.27
CA THR A 8 -19.83 -15.45 2.97
C THR A 8 -19.03 -14.46 2.15
N VAL A 9 -19.63 -13.33 1.78
CA VAL A 9 -19.05 -12.27 0.93
C VAL A 9 -19.18 -10.93 1.62
N TYR A 10 -18.12 -10.12 1.58
CA TYR A 10 -18.18 -8.70 1.99
C TYR A 10 -18.63 -7.84 0.82
N VAL A 11 -19.91 -7.53 0.77
CA VAL A 11 -20.55 -6.77 -0.32
C VAL A 11 -20.61 -5.29 0.00
N ASP A 12 -20.28 -4.46 -0.99
CA ASP A 12 -20.28 -3.00 -0.88
C ASP A 12 -21.63 -2.44 -0.38
N GLY A 13 -21.58 -1.67 0.71
CA GLY A 13 -22.76 -1.06 1.35
C GLY A 13 -23.68 -2.03 2.10
N GLU A 14 -23.46 -3.36 2.02
CA GLU A 14 -24.33 -4.36 2.62
C GLU A 14 -23.65 -5.20 3.73
N GLY A 15 -22.33 -5.11 3.85
CA GLY A 15 -21.55 -5.86 4.84
C GLY A 15 -21.36 -7.34 4.47
N LEU A 16 -21.12 -8.18 5.49
CA LEU A 16 -20.95 -9.62 5.32
C LEU A 16 -22.30 -10.29 5.15
N LYS A 17 -22.49 -11.03 4.06
CA LYS A 17 -23.70 -11.82 3.82
C LYS A 17 -23.41 -13.10 3.04
N LYS A 18 -24.27 -14.11 3.18
CA LYS A 18 -24.25 -15.29 2.32
C LYS A 18 -24.90 -14.95 0.98
N CYS A 19 -24.15 -15.12 -0.11
CA CYS A 19 -24.64 -14.91 -1.47
C CYS A 19 -23.79 -15.68 -2.49
N THR A 20 -24.25 -15.69 -3.72
CA THR A 20 -23.52 -16.19 -4.89
C THR A 20 -22.98 -14.98 -5.66
N VAL A 21 -21.72 -15.00 -6.01
CA VAL A 21 -21.06 -13.98 -6.86
C VAL A 21 -20.69 -14.62 -8.19
N VAL A 22 -21.23 -14.08 -9.28
CA VAL A 22 -20.90 -14.50 -10.65
C VAL A 22 -19.98 -13.48 -11.29
N PHE A 23 -18.95 -13.95 -11.93
CA PHE A 23 -17.92 -13.09 -12.52
C PHE A 23 -17.23 -13.71 -13.73
N ASP A 24 -16.66 -12.84 -14.54
CA ASP A 24 -15.58 -13.12 -15.50
C ASP A 24 -14.44 -12.15 -15.21
N GLU A 25 -14.04 -11.26 -16.10
CA GLU A 25 -13.09 -10.17 -15.77
C GLU A 25 -13.69 -9.16 -14.79
N LYS A 26 -15.03 -9.05 -14.80
CA LYS A 26 -15.82 -8.18 -13.90
C LYS A 26 -16.83 -8.99 -13.12
N ILE A 27 -17.30 -8.38 -12.05
CA ILE A 27 -18.41 -8.88 -11.25
C ILE A 27 -19.70 -8.62 -12.03
N GLU A 28 -20.39 -9.70 -12.43
CA GLU A 28 -21.58 -9.63 -13.28
C GLU A 28 -22.87 -9.67 -12.45
N GLU A 29 -22.92 -10.49 -11.39
CA GLU A 29 -24.10 -10.68 -10.57
C GLU A 29 -23.74 -10.97 -9.11
N ILE A 30 -24.52 -10.46 -8.17
CA ILE A 30 -24.50 -10.80 -6.75
C ILE A 30 -25.92 -11.20 -6.38
N SER A 31 -26.14 -12.48 -6.08
CA SER A 31 -27.48 -13.04 -5.93
C SER A 31 -27.61 -13.87 -4.66
N ALA A 32 -28.80 -13.89 -4.07
CA ALA A 32 -29.15 -14.82 -3.00
C ALA A 32 -29.49 -16.24 -3.54
N CYS A 33 -29.60 -16.40 -4.87
CA CYS A 33 -29.97 -17.67 -5.51
C CYS A 33 -28.75 -18.48 -5.93
N ASP A 34 -28.78 -19.80 -5.69
CA ASP A 34 -27.71 -20.73 -6.10
C ASP A 34 -27.93 -21.30 -7.52
N CYS A 35 -29.01 -20.91 -8.22
CA CYS A 35 -29.41 -21.46 -9.52
C CYS A 35 -28.68 -20.83 -10.72
N VAL A 36 -27.49 -20.29 -10.52
CA VAL A 36 -26.70 -19.68 -11.59
C VAL A 36 -25.98 -20.72 -12.46
N LYS A 37 -25.95 -20.46 -13.78
CA LYS A 37 -25.21 -21.29 -14.75
C LYS A 37 -23.81 -20.71 -14.94
N ALA A 38 -22.90 -21.06 -14.03
CA ALA A 38 -21.50 -20.67 -14.09
C ALA A 38 -20.63 -21.78 -13.48
N ASP A 39 -19.37 -21.82 -13.87
CA ASP A 39 -18.38 -22.77 -13.36
C ASP A 39 -18.05 -22.40 -11.91
N GLU A 40 -18.35 -23.30 -10.99
CA GLU A 40 -18.12 -23.09 -9.57
C GLU A 40 -16.65 -23.22 -9.20
N ILE A 41 -16.11 -22.23 -8.51
CA ILE A 41 -14.86 -22.33 -7.78
C ILE A 41 -15.22 -22.72 -6.34
N ALA A 42 -14.97 -23.99 -5.99
CA ALA A 42 -15.27 -24.49 -4.65
C ALA A 42 -14.37 -23.83 -3.60
N LEU A 43 -14.97 -23.38 -2.52
CA LEU A 43 -14.29 -22.75 -1.39
C LEU A 43 -14.53 -23.57 -0.10
N PRO A 44 -13.59 -23.53 0.87
CA PRO A 44 -13.85 -24.07 2.21
C PRO A 44 -15.09 -23.46 2.85
N GLU A 45 -15.74 -24.22 3.75
CA GLU A 45 -16.99 -23.79 4.40
C GLU A 45 -16.82 -22.49 5.25
N ASP A 46 -15.61 -22.31 5.83
CA ASP A 46 -15.26 -21.14 6.65
C ASP A 46 -14.66 -19.97 5.83
N ALA A 47 -14.67 -20.06 4.51
CA ALA A 47 -14.13 -19.04 3.64
C ALA A 47 -14.99 -17.77 3.64
N ILE A 48 -14.30 -16.63 3.62
CA ILE A 48 -14.88 -15.29 3.46
C ILE A 48 -14.28 -14.66 2.21
N VAL A 49 -15.14 -14.29 1.26
CA VAL A 49 -14.73 -13.59 0.04
C VAL A 49 -14.73 -12.09 0.30
N LEU A 50 -13.60 -11.47 0.10
CA LEU A 50 -13.32 -10.05 0.31
C LEU A 50 -12.91 -9.39 -1.01
N PRO A 51 -13.01 -8.05 -1.15
CA PRO A 51 -12.32 -7.35 -2.22
C PRO A 51 -10.83 -7.65 -2.17
N GLY A 52 -10.17 -7.71 -3.32
CA GLY A 52 -8.73 -7.87 -3.39
C GLY A 52 -8.01 -6.74 -2.65
N PHE A 53 -6.97 -7.09 -1.88
CA PHE A 53 -6.17 -6.09 -1.16
C PHE A 53 -5.40 -5.19 -2.12
N VAL A 54 -5.23 -3.93 -1.71
CA VAL A 54 -4.47 -2.90 -2.43
C VAL A 54 -3.35 -2.41 -1.53
N ASP A 55 -2.09 -2.65 -1.93
CA ASP A 55 -0.92 -2.18 -1.20
C ASP A 55 -0.29 -0.98 -1.91
N GLN A 56 -0.49 0.22 -1.36
CA GLN A 56 0.01 1.45 -1.97
C GLN A 56 1.45 1.81 -1.58
N HIS A 57 2.09 0.99 -0.73
CA HIS A 57 3.45 1.23 -0.26
C HIS A 57 4.17 -0.11 0.01
N ILE A 58 4.97 -0.56 -0.96
CA ILE A 58 5.79 -1.77 -0.88
C ILE A 58 7.02 -1.65 -1.79
N HIS A 59 8.22 -1.85 -1.22
CA HIS A 59 9.49 -1.82 -1.94
C HIS A 59 9.79 -3.14 -2.62
N GLY A 60 9.58 -4.27 -1.91
CA GLY A 60 9.97 -5.57 -2.42
C GLY A 60 9.31 -6.76 -1.73
N ALA A 61 9.51 -7.94 -2.33
CA ALA A 61 9.12 -9.23 -1.79
C ALA A 61 9.81 -10.35 -2.58
N GLY A 62 9.94 -11.56 -1.96
CA GLY A 62 10.43 -12.76 -2.65
C GLY A 62 11.90 -12.70 -3.07
N GLY A 63 12.69 -11.83 -2.44
CA GLY A 63 14.10 -11.60 -2.78
C GLY A 63 14.33 -10.46 -3.77
N SER A 64 13.27 -9.87 -4.35
CA SER A 64 13.33 -8.80 -5.36
C SER A 64 12.85 -7.48 -4.80
N ASP A 65 13.36 -6.38 -5.38
CA ASP A 65 13.05 -4.99 -5.00
C ASP A 65 12.70 -4.17 -6.25
N GLY A 66 11.79 -3.21 -6.11
CA GLY A 66 11.45 -2.29 -7.20
C GLY A 66 12.66 -1.52 -7.74
N MET A 67 13.66 -1.26 -6.89
CA MET A 67 14.90 -0.59 -7.26
C MET A 67 15.90 -1.49 -8.03
N ASP A 68 15.70 -2.81 -8.08
CA ASP A 68 16.47 -3.70 -8.94
C ASP A 68 16.29 -3.34 -10.43
N GLY A 69 15.13 -2.73 -10.73
CA GLY A 69 14.85 -2.07 -12.01
C GLY A 69 14.84 -3.05 -13.19
N THR A 70 14.22 -4.21 -13.00
CA THR A 70 13.94 -5.19 -14.06
C THR A 70 12.48 -5.62 -14.05
N VAL A 71 11.99 -6.06 -15.19
CA VAL A 71 10.62 -6.59 -15.36
C VAL A 71 10.44 -7.87 -14.55
N GLU A 72 11.48 -8.69 -14.49
CA GLU A 72 11.53 -9.96 -13.77
C GLU A 72 11.38 -9.76 -12.26
N ASP A 73 12.06 -8.78 -11.68
CA ASP A 73 11.96 -8.48 -10.25
C ASP A 73 10.55 -8.01 -9.88
N ILE A 74 9.95 -7.13 -10.69
CA ILE A 74 8.56 -6.70 -10.49
C ILE A 74 7.59 -7.89 -10.57
N ALA A 75 7.82 -8.83 -11.49
CA ALA A 75 7.01 -10.05 -11.61
C ALA A 75 7.12 -10.95 -10.37
N ILE A 76 8.32 -11.09 -9.79
CA ILE A 76 8.56 -11.85 -8.55
C ILE A 76 7.78 -11.20 -7.39
N ILE A 77 7.88 -9.87 -7.23
CA ILE A 77 7.12 -9.14 -6.22
C ILE A 77 5.62 -9.38 -6.39
N ALA A 78 5.09 -9.14 -7.60
CA ALA A 78 3.67 -9.31 -7.92
C ALA A 78 3.14 -10.71 -7.61
N LYS A 79 3.92 -11.75 -7.92
CA LYS A 79 3.58 -13.15 -7.64
C LYS A 79 3.65 -13.47 -6.14
N THR A 80 4.66 -12.97 -5.44
CA THR A 80 4.83 -13.22 -4.00
C THR A 80 3.69 -12.64 -3.19
N ILE A 81 3.28 -11.39 -3.46
CA ILE A 81 2.21 -10.72 -2.71
C ILE A 81 0.80 -11.23 -3.06
N ALA A 82 0.64 -11.91 -4.19
CA ALA A 82 -0.61 -12.59 -4.50
C ALA A 82 -0.96 -13.66 -3.43
N ALA A 83 0.04 -14.31 -2.83
CA ALA A 83 -0.15 -15.27 -1.73
C ALA A 83 -0.63 -14.62 -0.41
N GLU A 84 -0.69 -13.30 -0.36
CA GLU A 84 -1.17 -12.51 0.79
C GLU A 84 -2.56 -11.90 0.55
N GLY A 85 -3.15 -12.16 -0.63
CA GLY A 85 -4.43 -11.59 -1.04
C GLY A 85 -4.31 -10.24 -1.76
N THR A 86 -3.12 -9.75 -2.02
CA THR A 86 -2.92 -8.49 -2.73
C THR A 86 -3.17 -8.68 -4.22
N THR A 87 -4.09 -7.92 -4.78
CA THR A 87 -4.45 -7.95 -6.21
C THR A 87 -3.96 -6.73 -6.97
N SER A 88 -3.68 -5.63 -6.26
CA SER A 88 -3.17 -4.37 -6.82
C SER A 88 -2.14 -3.75 -5.89
N PHE A 89 -1.06 -3.16 -6.46
CA PHE A 89 -0.04 -2.49 -5.67
C PHE A 89 0.67 -1.38 -6.43
N LEU A 90 1.35 -0.50 -5.70
CA LEU A 90 2.34 0.42 -6.23
C LEU A 90 3.74 -0.15 -6.00
N VAL A 91 4.57 -0.12 -7.03
CA VAL A 91 6.01 -0.32 -6.84
C VAL A 91 6.56 0.93 -6.15
N THR A 92 7.14 0.79 -4.97
CA THR A 92 7.68 1.91 -4.22
C THR A 92 9.18 1.99 -4.43
N THR A 93 9.66 3.19 -4.79
CA THR A 93 11.11 3.45 -4.94
C THR A 93 11.73 3.86 -3.61
N MET A 94 13.05 3.87 -3.58
CA MET A 94 13.85 4.46 -2.49
C MET A 94 14.48 5.77 -2.96
N THR A 95 14.93 6.60 -2.00
CA THR A 95 15.89 7.68 -2.26
C THR A 95 17.16 7.07 -2.86
N GLN A 96 17.50 7.43 -4.10
CA GLN A 96 18.62 6.85 -4.85
C GLN A 96 19.12 7.83 -5.92
N SER A 97 20.17 7.45 -6.66
CA SER A 97 20.66 8.23 -7.76
C SER A 97 19.59 8.42 -8.84
N PRO A 98 19.60 9.53 -9.60
CA PRO A 98 18.66 9.76 -10.70
C PRO A 98 18.64 8.62 -11.71
N GLU A 99 19.79 8.02 -11.97
CA GLU A 99 19.94 6.90 -12.91
C GLU A 99 19.20 5.65 -12.40
N ASN A 100 19.36 5.30 -11.12
CA ASN A 100 18.72 4.15 -10.51
C ASN A 100 17.21 4.34 -10.42
N ILE A 101 16.74 5.54 -10.04
CA ILE A 101 15.31 5.86 -10.04
C ILE A 101 14.74 5.75 -11.45
N THR A 102 15.42 6.33 -12.46
CA THR A 102 14.97 6.26 -13.87
C THR A 102 14.92 4.83 -14.39
N LYS A 103 15.90 4.00 -14.00
CA LYS A 103 15.91 2.55 -14.33
C LYS A 103 14.69 1.84 -13.76
N ALA A 104 14.38 2.04 -12.47
CA ALA A 104 13.20 1.48 -11.83
C ALA A 104 11.90 1.94 -12.50
N MET A 105 11.78 3.23 -12.82
CA MET A 105 10.63 3.79 -13.53
C MET A 105 10.42 3.14 -14.90
N THR A 106 11.50 2.94 -15.65
CA THR A 106 11.46 2.30 -16.97
C THR A 106 10.99 0.85 -16.88
N ALA A 107 11.50 0.09 -15.91
CA ALA A 107 11.06 -1.28 -15.68
C ALA A 107 9.56 -1.37 -15.31
N VAL A 108 9.05 -0.44 -14.52
CA VAL A 108 7.60 -0.37 -14.21
C VAL A 108 6.78 -0.10 -15.48
N LYS A 109 7.23 0.82 -16.34
CA LYS A 109 6.57 1.10 -17.63
C LYS A 109 6.53 -0.16 -18.51
N GLU A 110 7.66 -0.85 -18.64
CA GLU A 110 7.77 -2.06 -19.45
C GLU A 110 6.88 -3.19 -18.90
N TYR A 111 6.92 -3.45 -17.59
CA TYR A 111 6.08 -4.44 -16.93
C TYR A 111 4.58 -4.16 -17.14
N ARG A 112 4.14 -2.92 -16.95
CA ARG A 112 2.74 -2.52 -17.16
C ARG A 112 2.32 -2.65 -18.62
N THR A 113 3.22 -2.33 -19.56
CA THR A 113 2.96 -2.47 -21.01
C THR A 113 2.83 -3.94 -21.42
N ALA A 114 3.64 -4.83 -20.85
CA ALA A 114 3.54 -6.27 -21.06
C ALA A 114 2.24 -6.87 -20.53
N ASN A 115 1.56 -6.17 -19.61
CA ASN A 115 0.26 -6.55 -19.05
C ASN A 115 0.19 -8.01 -18.56
N SER A 116 1.24 -8.44 -17.86
CA SER A 116 1.27 -9.80 -17.27
C SER A 116 0.04 -10.04 -16.40
N GLN A 117 -0.54 -11.23 -16.54
CA GLN A 117 -1.68 -11.67 -15.73
C GLN A 117 -1.24 -12.57 -14.57
N ASP A 118 0.05 -12.76 -14.37
CA ASP A 118 0.62 -13.59 -13.31
C ASP A 118 0.94 -12.71 -12.10
N GLY A 119 0.17 -12.87 -11.03
CA GLY A 119 0.34 -12.09 -9.79
C GLY A 119 -0.48 -10.81 -9.71
N ALA A 120 -0.21 -9.99 -8.70
CA ALA A 120 -0.89 -8.73 -8.45
C ALA A 120 -0.65 -7.69 -9.55
N ARG A 121 -1.61 -6.79 -9.76
CA ARG A 121 -1.53 -5.71 -10.77
C ARG A 121 -0.68 -4.55 -10.27
N VAL A 122 0.32 -4.13 -11.04
CA VAL A 122 1.01 -2.85 -10.83
C VAL A 122 0.12 -1.72 -11.32
N VAL A 123 -0.47 -0.94 -10.39
CA VAL A 123 -1.32 0.20 -10.75
C VAL A 123 -0.55 1.50 -10.92
N GLY A 124 0.71 1.52 -10.51
CA GLY A 124 1.61 2.65 -10.69
C GLY A 124 2.83 2.57 -9.79
N VAL A 125 3.37 3.75 -9.49
CA VAL A 125 4.57 3.94 -8.65
C VAL A 125 4.24 4.85 -7.47
N HIS A 126 4.80 4.51 -6.32
CA HIS A 126 5.00 5.40 -5.19
C HIS A 126 6.46 5.87 -5.20
N LEU A 127 6.69 7.14 -5.51
CA LEU A 127 8.03 7.74 -5.45
C LEU A 127 8.29 8.16 -3.98
N GLU A 128 9.02 7.33 -3.23
CA GLU A 128 9.41 7.64 -1.87
C GLU A 128 10.81 8.25 -1.83
N GLY A 129 10.86 9.55 -1.56
CA GLY A 129 12.08 10.33 -1.78
C GLY A 129 12.32 10.60 -3.27
N PRO A 130 13.40 11.28 -3.63
CA PRO A 130 14.47 11.79 -2.79
C PRO A 130 14.15 13.12 -2.06
N PHE A 131 12.96 13.66 -2.16
CA PHE A 131 12.53 15.00 -1.73
C PHE A 131 12.14 15.03 -0.24
N ILE A 132 12.99 14.48 0.63
CA ILE A 132 12.74 14.27 2.06
C ILE A 132 13.68 15.10 2.94
N ALA A 133 13.38 15.19 4.25
CA ALA A 133 14.26 15.87 5.19
C ALA A 133 15.43 14.98 5.61
N ALA A 134 16.65 15.46 5.41
CA ALA A 134 17.88 14.73 5.75
C ALA A 134 17.92 14.23 7.20
N ALA A 135 17.39 15.03 8.16
CA ALA A 135 17.34 14.68 9.58
C ALA A 135 16.32 13.55 9.88
N HIS A 136 15.39 13.28 8.98
CA HIS A 136 14.35 12.27 9.11
C HIS A 136 14.43 11.19 8.03
N LYS A 137 15.62 10.97 7.49
CA LYS A 137 15.86 10.01 6.41
C LYS A 137 15.49 8.55 6.76
N GLY A 138 15.48 8.17 8.04
CA GLY A 138 15.31 6.76 8.43
C GLY A 138 16.37 5.87 7.77
N ALA A 139 15.93 4.83 7.08
CA ALA A 139 16.79 3.93 6.30
C ALA A 139 17.13 4.45 4.88
N GLN A 140 16.68 5.64 4.48
CA GLN A 140 16.97 6.21 3.17
C GLN A 140 18.44 6.64 3.07
N PRO A 141 19.15 6.41 1.93
CA PRO A 141 20.53 6.85 1.73
C PRO A 141 20.66 8.38 1.72
N LEU A 142 21.40 8.94 2.69
CA LEU A 142 21.53 10.38 2.88
C LEU A 142 22.13 11.11 1.67
N GLU A 143 23.06 10.47 0.97
CA GLU A 143 23.80 11.06 -0.15
C GLU A 143 22.92 11.43 -1.36
N TYR A 144 21.72 10.84 -1.46
CA TYR A 144 20.78 11.07 -2.55
C TYR A 144 19.58 11.94 -2.13
N VAL A 145 19.49 12.36 -0.88
CA VAL A 145 18.45 13.30 -0.41
C VAL A 145 18.61 14.64 -1.12
N LYS A 146 17.51 15.16 -1.66
CA LYS A 146 17.46 16.40 -2.45
C LYS A 146 16.28 17.28 -2.04
N GLU A 147 16.42 18.56 -2.34
CA GLU A 147 15.27 19.47 -2.34
C GLU A 147 14.30 19.12 -3.48
N PRO A 148 13.01 19.43 -3.33
CA PRO A 148 12.01 19.27 -4.39
C PRO A 148 12.44 19.90 -5.71
N ASP A 149 12.37 19.11 -6.80
CA ASP A 149 12.76 19.50 -8.14
C ASP A 149 11.71 19.00 -9.13
N ILE A 150 10.90 19.91 -9.67
CA ILE A 150 9.82 19.62 -10.62
C ILE A 150 10.37 18.99 -11.89
N ALA A 151 11.50 19.48 -12.42
CA ALA A 151 12.06 18.96 -13.65
C ALA A 151 12.58 17.52 -13.49
N ALA A 152 13.22 17.22 -12.36
CA ALA A 152 13.64 15.85 -12.04
C ALA A 152 12.44 14.92 -11.90
N PHE A 153 11.40 15.34 -11.17
CA PHE A 153 10.15 14.57 -11.04
C PHE A 153 9.49 14.31 -12.39
N ASP A 154 9.35 15.33 -13.25
CA ASP A 154 8.74 15.19 -14.57
C ASP A 154 9.51 14.20 -15.43
N GLY A 155 10.85 14.20 -15.33
CA GLY A 155 11.71 13.19 -15.97
C GLY A 155 11.42 11.77 -15.49
N TYR A 156 11.30 11.57 -14.17
CA TYR A 156 10.94 10.27 -13.58
C TYR A 156 9.53 9.83 -14.00
N ASN A 157 8.56 10.75 -13.97
CA ASN A 157 7.19 10.45 -14.33
C ASN A 157 7.09 10.07 -15.81
N GLN A 158 7.78 10.77 -16.70
CA GLN A 158 7.85 10.40 -18.11
C GLN A 158 8.49 9.03 -18.33
N ALA A 159 9.59 8.72 -17.62
CA ALA A 159 10.25 7.41 -17.68
C ALA A 159 9.33 6.28 -17.25
N SER A 160 8.48 6.50 -16.24
CA SER A 160 7.48 5.55 -15.78
C SER A 160 6.28 5.37 -16.73
N GLY A 161 6.18 6.18 -17.79
CA GLY A 161 4.98 6.27 -18.63
C GLY A 161 3.82 6.99 -17.95
N ASN A 162 4.10 8.02 -17.15
CA ASN A 162 3.17 8.79 -16.33
C ASN A 162 2.44 7.91 -15.30
N ALA A 163 3.18 7.02 -14.68
CA ALA A 163 2.63 6.04 -13.74
C ALA A 163 2.85 6.40 -12.27
N ILE A 164 3.53 7.51 -11.94
CA ILE A 164 3.66 7.93 -10.55
C ILE A 164 2.29 8.34 -10.03
N ARG A 165 1.87 7.73 -8.91
CA ARG A 165 0.56 7.96 -8.27
C ARG A 165 0.68 8.67 -6.94
N ILE A 166 1.74 8.38 -6.19
CA ILE A 166 2.04 8.98 -4.89
C ILE A 166 3.49 9.48 -4.91
N VAL A 167 3.72 10.63 -4.29
CA VAL A 167 5.06 11.14 -3.98
C VAL A 167 5.15 11.40 -2.50
N THR A 168 6.11 10.78 -1.82
CA THR A 168 6.45 11.10 -0.44
C THR A 168 7.49 12.22 -0.41
N LEU A 169 7.20 13.27 0.36
CA LEU A 169 8.09 14.41 0.55
C LEU A 169 7.96 15.04 1.96
N ALA A 170 8.97 15.81 2.34
CA ALA A 170 8.98 16.63 3.53
C ALA A 170 8.49 18.05 3.21
N PRO A 171 7.34 18.49 3.75
CA PRO A 171 6.72 19.77 3.35
C PRO A 171 7.46 21.01 3.88
N GLU A 172 8.33 20.86 4.88
CA GLU A 172 9.14 21.94 5.43
C GLU A 172 10.39 22.26 4.60
N VAL A 173 10.73 21.42 3.63
CA VAL A 173 11.92 21.63 2.76
C VAL A 173 11.63 22.73 1.74
N ALA A 174 12.65 23.52 1.43
CA ALA A 174 12.53 24.63 0.48
C ALA A 174 12.01 24.14 -0.89
N GLY A 175 11.04 24.87 -1.48
CA GLY A 175 10.41 24.51 -2.75
C GLY A 175 9.29 23.49 -2.65
N ALA A 176 9.01 22.91 -1.47
CA ALA A 176 7.98 21.87 -1.30
C ALA A 176 6.57 22.38 -1.64
N GLU A 177 6.22 23.62 -1.29
CA GLU A 177 4.88 24.16 -1.55
C GLU A 177 4.57 24.24 -3.06
N ASP A 178 5.49 24.76 -3.87
CA ASP A 178 5.32 24.83 -5.33
C ASP A 178 5.30 23.44 -5.95
N PHE A 179 6.11 22.52 -5.43
CA PHE A 179 6.15 21.14 -5.87
C PHE A 179 4.82 20.41 -5.56
N ILE A 180 4.24 20.60 -4.37
CA ILE A 180 2.92 20.05 -4.01
C ILE A 180 1.83 20.59 -4.94
N ARG A 181 1.84 21.89 -5.29
CA ARG A 181 0.91 22.46 -6.26
C ARG A 181 1.02 21.78 -7.62
N HIS A 182 2.25 21.62 -8.12
CA HIS A 182 2.49 20.91 -9.39
C HIS A 182 1.95 19.48 -9.38
N LEU A 183 2.24 18.69 -8.34
CA LEU A 183 1.72 17.34 -8.18
C LEU A 183 0.19 17.31 -8.16
N THR A 184 -0.43 18.26 -7.46
CA THR A 184 -1.89 18.38 -7.35
C THR A 184 -2.52 18.68 -8.70
N GLU A 185 -1.95 19.59 -9.48
CA GLU A 185 -2.42 19.98 -10.82
C GLU A 185 -2.44 18.79 -11.80
N ILE A 186 -1.44 17.90 -11.71
CA ILE A 186 -1.36 16.71 -12.56
C ILE A 186 -2.03 15.47 -11.95
N GLY A 187 -2.68 15.63 -10.78
CA GLY A 187 -3.49 14.59 -10.14
C GLY A 187 -2.70 13.52 -9.38
N VAL A 188 -1.41 13.76 -9.10
CA VAL A 188 -0.55 12.91 -8.27
C VAL A 188 -0.80 13.22 -6.79
N VAL A 189 -0.89 12.19 -5.97
CA VAL A 189 -1.11 12.32 -4.53
C VAL A 189 0.19 12.74 -3.84
N THR A 190 0.15 13.82 -3.08
CA THR A 190 1.25 14.19 -2.19
C THR A 190 1.07 13.53 -0.85
N SER A 191 2.08 12.76 -0.43
CA SER A 191 2.17 12.09 0.86
C SER A 191 3.26 12.74 1.71
N ILE A 192 2.92 13.14 2.92
CA ILE A 192 3.84 13.77 3.87
C ILE A 192 4.60 12.66 4.62
N GLY A 193 5.91 12.60 4.49
CA GLY A 193 6.73 11.60 5.13
C GLY A 193 8.20 11.98 5.20
N HIS A 194 8.98 11.27 6.02
CA HIS A 194 10.39 11.54 6.24
C HIS A 194 10.64 13.02 6.57
N THR A 195 9.99 13.52 7.60
CA THR A 195 9.79 14.96 7.83
C THR A 195 9.89 15.34 9.30
N GLY A 196 10.49 16.50 9.55
CA GLY A 196 10.46 17.20 10.83
C GLY A 196 9.43 18.30 10.91
N ALA A 197 8.44 18.32 9.98
CA ALA A 197 7.45 19.36 9.86
C ALA A 197 6.72 19.65 11.17
N LYS A 198 6.41 20.90 11.40
CA LYS A 198 5.53 21.40 12.46
C LYS A 198 4.08 21.45 11.95
N CYS A 199 3.14 21.60 12.88
CA CYS A 199 1.73 21.70 12.52
C CYS A 199 1.47 22.76 11.45
N ALA A 200 2.09 23.92 11.56
CA ALA A 200 1.95 25.02 10.59
C ALA A 200 2.46 24.66 9.18
N ASP A 201 3.47 23.81 9.05
CA ASP A 201 3.97 23.36 7.76
C ASP A 201 3.01 22.35 7.13
N ILE A 202 2.40 21.48 7.97
CA ILE A 202 1.36 20.56 7.53
C ILE A 202 0.10 21.29 7.05
N GLU A 203 -0.35 22.33 7.78
CA GLU A 203 -1.49 23.16 7.37
C GLU A 203 -1.26 23.80 5.98
N LYS A 204 -0.06 24.35 5.75
CA LYS A 204 0.31 24.91 4.44
C LYS A 204 0.31 23.82 3.35
N ALA A 205 0.89 22.65 3.63
CA ALA A 205 0.90 21.55 2.69
C ALA A 205 -0.51 21.08 2.31
N ILE A 206 -1.42 20.95 3.28
CA ILE A 206 -2.84 20.64 3.02
C ILE A 206 -3.49 21.72 2.16
N ALA A 207 -3.25 23.00 2.44
CA ALA A 207 -3.84 24.10 1.70
C ALA A 207 -3.46 24.12 0.21
N VAL A 208 -2.34 23.49 -0.15
CA VAL A 208 -1.87 23.37 -1.54
C VAL A 208 -2.02 21.97 -2.13
N GLY A 209 -2.67 21.02 -1.41
CA GLY A 209 -3.14 19.77 -1.95
C GLY A 209 -2.53 18.49 -1.39
N ALA A 210 -1.66 18.56 -0.37
CA ALA A 210 -1.21 17.35 0.33
C ALA A 210 -2.40 16.66 1.01
N SER A 211 -2.51 15.34 0.85
CA SER A 211 -3.69 14.58 1.26
C SER A 211 -3.40 13.22 1.89
N ASN A 212 -2.13 12.83 1.97
CA ASN A 212 -1.71 11.55 2.54
C ASN A 212 -0.54 11.72 3.51
N VAL A 213 -0.36 10.79 4.44
CA VAL A 213 0.77 10.71 5.36
C VAL A 213 1.38 9.31 5.24
N THR A 214 2.65 9.26 4.88
CA THR A 214 3.41 8.04 4.64
C THR A 214 3.75 7.37 5.97
N HIS A 215 3.54 6.03 6.09
CA HIS A 215 3.88 5.18 7.25
C HIS A 215 3.84 5.95 8.59
N THR A 216 2.68 6.53 8.89
CA THR A 216 2.47 7.44 10.04
C THR A 216 3.12 6.92 11.32
N TYR A 217 3.78 7.78 12.05
CA TYR A 217 4.68 7.62 13.20
C TYR A 217 6.17 7.42 12.83
N ASN A 218 6.48 6.79 11.69
CA ASN A 218 7.85 6.40 11.35
C ASN A 218 8.55 7.53 10.60
N ALA A 219 9.80 7.85 10.98
CA ALA A 219 10.61 8.93 10.41
C ALA A 219 9.88 10.30 10.35
N GLN A 220 9.13 10.64 11.40
CA GLN A 220 8.32 11.87 11.49
C GLN A 220 8.52 12.58 12.84
N SER A 221 8.25 13.90 12.87
CA SER A 221 8.20 14.67 14.12
C SER A 221 7.08 14.14 15.01
N ALA A 222 7.43 13.83 16.28
CA ALA A 222 6.54 13.23 17.25
C ALA A 222 5.50 14.21 17.79
N LEU A 223 4.40 13.68 18.33
CA LEU A 223 3.39 14.47 19.04
C LEU A 223 3.93 14.95 20.39
N HIS A 224 3.96 16.26 20.59
CA HIS A 224 4.29 16.89 21.86
C HIS A 224 3.27 18.00 22.18
N HIS A 225 2.94 18.22 23.46
CA HIS A 225 1.87 19.11 23.89
C HIS A 225 2.05 20.61 23.54
N ARG A 226 3.24 21.05 23.14
CA ARG A 226 3.53 22.42 22.66
C ARG A 226 3.75 22.53 21.16
N GLU A 227 4.05 21.40 20.49
CA GLU A 227 4.16 21.27 19.05
C GLU A 227 3.77 19.84 18.68
N ILE A 228 2.62 19.71 18.03
CA ILE A 228 2.05 18.37 17.76
C ILE A 228 2.76 17.60 16.65
N GLY A 229 3.63 18.27 15.90
CA GLY A 229 4.40 17.67 14.83
C GLY A 229 3.53 17.02 13.75
N THR A 230 4.17 16.22 12.91
CA THR A 230 3.50 15.48 11.85
C THR A 230 2.51 14.46 12.40
N VAL A 231 2.91 13.71 13.43
CA VAL A 231 2.06 12.65 14.03
C VAL A 231 0.78 13.23 14.63
N GLY A 232 0.88 14.33 15.37
CA GLY A 232 -0.31 14.99 15.92
C GLY A 232 -1.18 15.64 14.85
N SER A 233 -0.58 16.24 13.82
CA SER A 233 -1.28 16.84 12.69
C SER A 233 -2.02 15.78 11.87
N ALA A 234 -1.42 14.60 11.67
CA ALA A 234 -2.06 13.46 11.03
C ALA A 234 -3.36 13.04 11.75
N MET A 235 -3.38 13.11 13.10
CA MET A 235 -4.57 12.82 13.91
C MET A 235 -5.59 13.96 13.90
N LEU A 236 -5.13 15.21 13.78
CA LEU A 236 -5.96 16.41 13.88
C LEU A 236 -6.73 16.71 12.58
N PHE A 237 -6.07 16.54 11.43
CA PHE A 237 -6.64 16.94 10.14
C PHE A 237 -7.29 15.78 9.41
N ASP A 238 -8.63 15.78 9.30
CA ASP A 238 -9.41 14.77 8.58
C ASP A 238 -9.15 14.79 7.06
N ALA A 239 -8.56 15.85 6.53
CA ALA A 239 -8.14 15.92 5.13
C ALA A 239 -7.06 14.89 4.77
N LEU A 240 -6.24 14.48 5.75
CA LEU A 240 -5.12 13.56 5.55
C LEU A 240 -5.57 12.10 5.70
N ASN A 241 -5.30 11.27 4.70
CA ASN A 241 -5.29 9.82 4.84
C ASN A 241 -3.97 9.37 5.46
N CYS A 242 -4.00 8.42 6.40
CA CYS A 242 -2.83 7.99 7.15
C CYS A 242 -2.48 6.54 6.83
N GLU A 243 -1.29 6.30 6.32
CA GLU A 243 -0.76 4.95 6.16
C GLU A 243 -0.30 4.37 7.50
N ILE A 244 -0.54 3.09 7.73
CA ILE A 244 -0.13 2.37 8.95
C ILE A 244 0.51 1.03 8.59
N ILE A 245 1.72 0.79 9.11
CA ILE A 245 2.38 -0.52 9.14
C ILE A 245 1.90 -1.25 10.39
N ALA A 246 0.92 -2.14 10.24
CA ALA A 246 0.25 -2.80 11.37
C ALA A 246 0.92 -4.13 11.78
N ASP A 247 2.25 -4.15 11.87
CA ASP A 247 3.03 -5.32 12.29
C ASP A 247 3.22 -5.45 13.80
N THR A 248 2.87 -4.40 14.57
CA THR A 248 3.11 -4.25 16.03
C THR A 248 4.57 -4.03 16.43
N ILE A 249 5.46 -3.86 15.45
CA ILE A 249 6.88 -3.56 15.59
C ILE A 249 7.12 -2.07 15.29
N HIS A 250 6.74 -1.63 14.08
CA HIS A 250 6.83 -0.22 13.65
C HIS A 250 5.90 0.68 14.45
N VAL A 251 4.68 0.20 14.74
CA VAL A 251 3.68 0.95 15.49
C VAL A 251 3.13 0.05 16.61
N SER A 252 3.26 0.49 17.86
CA SER A 252 2.71 -0.24 18.99
C SER A 252 1.18 -0.29 18.96
N VAL A 253 0.59 -1.33 19.55
CA VAL A 253 -0.87 -1.49 19.61
C VAL A 253 -1.56 -0.26 20.25
N PRO A 254 -1.07 0.34 21.34
CA PRO A 254 -1.67 1.57 21.89
C PRO A 254 -1.62 2.76 20.91
N ALA A 255 -0.53 2.91 20.14
CA ALA A 255 -0.41 3.98 19.14
C ALA A 255 -1.38 3.78 17.98
N MET A 256 -1.54 2.54 17.47
CA MET A 256 -2.56 2.21 16.48
C MET A 256 -3.98 2.49 16.99
N ARG A 257 -4.29 2.12 18.24
CA ARG A 257 -5.59 2.43 18.87
C ARG A 257 -5.85 3.94 18.95
N LEU A 258 -4.81 4.72 19.27
CA LEU A 258 -4.92 6.18 19.31
C LEU A 258 -5.25 6.74 17.92
N MET A 259 -4.59 6.24 16.87
CA MET A 259 -4.85 6.64 15.49
C MET A 259 -6.28 6.28 15.07
N VAL A 260 -6.70 5.03 15.26
CA VAL A 260 -8.07 4.55 14.94
C VAL A 260 -9.15 5.37 15.65
N LYS A 261 -8.88 5.79 16.89
CA LYS A 261 -9.84 6.59 17.68
C LYS A 261 -9.99 8.02 17.18
N ASN A 262 -8.95 8.59 16.55
CA ASN A 262 -8.92 9.99 16.15
C ASN A 262 -9.14 10.19 14.65
N LYS A 263 -9.06 9.15 13.82
CA LYS A 263 -9.24 9.27 12.37
C LYS A 263 -10.61 8.80 11.91
N PRO A 264 -11.23 9.47 10.92
CA PRO A 264 -12.38 8.92 10.21
C PRO A 264 -12.03 7.55 9.61
N VAL A 265 -13.02 6.64 9.54
CA VAL A 265 -12.83 5.26 9.08
C VAL A 265 -12.25 5.20 7.66
N ASP A 266 -12.61 6.14 6.80
CA ASP A 266 -12.14 6.21 5.41
C ASP A 266 -10.80 6.96 5.24
N LYS A 267 -10.12 7.28 6.36
CA LYS A 267 -8.86 8.04 6.39
C LYS A 267 -7.70 7.25 7.02
N LEU A 268 -7.82 5.93 7.07
CA LEU A 268 -6.73 5.03 7.41
C LEU A 268 -6.50 4.03 6.29
N THR A 269 -5.24 3.75 6.00
CA THR A 269 -4.84 2.78 4.98
C THR A 269 -3.78 1.85 5.57
N LEU A 270 -3.99 0.54 5.47
CA LEU A 270 -2.96 -0.44 5.77
C LEU A 270 -1.98 -0.51 4.59
N ILE A 271 -0.72 -0.47 4.94
CA ILE A 271 0.39 -0.69 4.02
C ILE A 271 1.31 -1.76 4.58
N THR A 272 2.12 -2.35 3.74
CA THR A 272 3.13 -3.27 4.24
C THR A 272 4.48 -2.60 4.45
N ASP A 273 4.83 -1.63 3.62
CA ASP A 273 6.18 -1.05 3.60
C ASP A 273 7.24 -2.17 3.59
N ALA A 274 6.92 -3.24 2.87
CA ALA A 274 7.75 -4.44 2.90
C ALA A 274 8.93 -4.31 1.94
N MET A 275 10.03 -4.92 2.35
CA MET A 275 11.27 -4.96 1.59
C MET A 275 11.50 -6.38 1.02
N ARG A 276 12.54 -6.53 0.20
CA ARG A 276 12.83 -7.78 -0.54
C ARG A 276 12.83 -9.06 0.30
N ALA A 277 13.12 -8.99 1.60
CA ALA A 277 13.13 -10.18 2.47
C ALA A 277 11.73 -10.70 2.83
N LYS A 278 10.65 -9.99 2.50
CA LYS A 278 9.30 -10.50 2.66
C LYS A 278 9.11 -11.80 1.86
N GLY A 279 8.60 -12.81 2.51
CA GLY A 279 8.32 -14.11 1.88
C GLY A 279 9.51 -15.04 1.70
N ILE A 280 10.69 -14.65 2.20
CA ILE A 280 11.88 -15.52 2.26
C ILE A 280 12.31 -15.75 3.73
N PRO A 281 13.16 -16.76 4.02
CA PRO A 281 13.64 -17.01 5.37
C PRO A 281 14.45 -15.84 5.96
N ASP A 282 14.48 -15.77 7.30
CA ASP A 282 15.34 -14.85 8.05
C ASP A 282 16.80 -14.94 7.59
N GLY A 283 17.52 -13.82 7.59
CA GLY A 283 18.90 -13.76 7.16
C GLY A 283 19.40 -12.36 6.86
N VAL A 284 20.50 -12.27 6.12
CA VAL A 284 21.06 -11.02 5.63
C VAL A 284 20.38 -10.65 4.31
N SER A 285 19.96 -9.41 4.19
CA SER A 285 19.28 -8.85 3.04
C SER A 285 19.84 -7.45 2.73
N GLU A 286 19.17 -6.69 1.89
CA GLU A 286 19.57 -5.34 1.47
C GLU A 286 18.34 -4.46 1.27
N LEU A 287 18.46 -3.16 1.55
CA LEU A 287 17.50 -2.14 1.19
C LEU A 287 18.23 -0.84 0.84
N GLY A 288 18.01 -0.33 -0.38
CA GLY A 288 18.63 0.92 -0.85
C GLY A 288 20.16 0.89 -0.89
N GLY A 289 20.81 -0.27 -1.09
CA GLY A 289 22.27 -0.46 -1.06
C GLY A 289 22.84 -0.66 0.34
N GLN A 290 22.02 -0.72 1.39
CA GLN A 290 22.44 -0.92 2.77
C GLN A 290 22.13 -2.36 3.24
N VAL A 291 23.06 -2.95 4.01
CA VAL A 291 22.85 -4.28 4.59
C VAL A 291 21.75 -4.25 5.63
N VAL A 292 20.82 -5.19 5.53
CA VAL A 292 19.68 -5.37 6.45
C VAL A 292 19.73 -6.75 7.07
N TYR A 293 19.58 -6.82 8.39
CA TYR A 293 19.48 -8.07 9.14
C TYR A 293 18.01 -8.35 9.43
N VAL A 294 17.51 -9.48 8.92
CA VAL A 294 16.13 -9.92 9.15
C VAL A 294 16.11 -11.04 10.16
N LYS A 295 15.36 -10.83 11.25
CA LYS A 295 15.22 -11.81 12.33
C LYS A 295 13.88 -11.65 13.04
N ASN A 296 13.16 -12.78 13.19
CA ASN A 296 11.89 -12.83 13.93
C ASN A 296 10.84 -11.79 13.41
N GLY A 297 10.81 -11.54 12.10
CA GLY A 297 9.88 -10.60 11.50
C GLY A 297 10.31 -9.12 11.57
N GLU A 298 11.49 -8.82 12.09
CA GLU A 298 12.08 -7.48 12.10
C GLU A 298 13.19 -7.38 11.06
N ALA A 299 13.20 -6.28 10.29
CA ALA A 299 14.27 -5.92 9.37
C ALA A 299 14.98 -4.67 9.90
N ARG A 300 16.29 -4.75 10.16
CA ARG A 300 17.06 -3.68 10.79
C ARG A 300 18.41 -3.47 10.11
N LEU A 301 18.81 -2.20 10.02
CA LEU A 301 20.20 -1.84 9.72
C LEU A 301 21.13 -2.23 10.88
N GLU A 302 22.45 -2.16 10.65
CA GLU A 302 23.46 -2.48 11.66
C GLU A 302 23.35 -1.61 12.94
N ASP A 303 22.92 -0.35 12.80
CA ASP A 303 22.71 0.58 13.93
C ASP A 303 21.38 0.34 14.69
N GLY A 304 20.58 -0.65 14.27
CA GLY A 304 19.29 -1.00 14.86
C GLY A 304 18.10 -0.26 14.29
N THR A 305 18.29 0.67 13.34
CA THR A 305 17.18 1.36 12.65
C THR A 305 16.30 0.36 11.90
N LEU A 306 14.98 0.45 12.02
CA LEU A 306 14.05 -0.34 11.21
C LEU A 306 14.21 0.05 9.73
N ALA A 307 14.20 -0.92 8.84
CA ALA A 307 14.49 -0.78 7.41
C ALA A 307 13.46 -1.54 6.58
N GLY A 308 12.29 -0.94 6.42
CA GLY A 308 11.12 -1.59 5.86
C GLY A 308 10.62 -2.73 6.74
N SER A 309 9.64 -3.48 6.26
CA SER A 309 9.04 -4.60 6.97
C SER A 309 9.13 -5.92 6.19
N VAL A 310 8.67 -7.00 6.82
CA VAL A 310 8.35 -8.28 6.17
C VAL A 310 6.86 -8.64 6.38
N LEU A 311 6.05 -7.63 6.71
CA LEU A 311 4.64 -7.75 7.00
C LEU A 311 3.86 -8.24 5.76
N ARG A 312 2.94 -9.18 5.97
CA ARG A 312 1.97 -9.61 4.96
C ARG A 312 0.66 -8.87 5.15
N MET A 313 -0.02 -8.48 4.07
CA MET A 313 -1.25 -7.68 4.14
C MET A 313 -2.38 -8.40 4.92
N ASN A 314 -2.56 -9.69 4.72
CA ASN A 314 -3.54 -10.48 5.50
C ASN A 314 -3.23 -10.48 7.00
N ARG A 315 -1.95 -10.43 7.40
CA ARG A 315 -1.52 -10.31 8.81
C ARG A 315 -1.69 -8.91 9.35
N ALA A 316 -1.55 -7.87 8.52
CA ALA A 316 -1.91 -6.50 8.90
C ALA A 316 -3.40 -6.42 9.28
N VAL A 317 -4.29 -6.97 8.44
CA VAL A 317 -5.74 -7.05 8.73
C VAL A 317 -5.99 -7.83 10.02
N GLN A 318 -5.37 -9.01 10.20
CA GLN A 318 -5.48 -9.80 11.43
C GLN A 318 -5.06 -9.01 12.68
N ASN A 319 -3.91 -8.34 12.64
CA ASN A 319 -3.41 -7.55 13.77
C ASN A 319 -4.36 -6.40 14.13
N MET A 320 -4.95 -5.74 13.14
CA MET A 320 -5.95 -4.69 13.38
C MET A 320 -7.19 -5.23 14.09
N VAL A 321 -7.66 -6.41 13.72
CA VAL A 321 -8.84 -7.03 14.35
C VAL A 321 -8.49 -7.58 15.74
N GLU A 322 -7.50 -8.46 15.82
CA GLU A 322 -7.25 -9.26 17.04
C GLU A 322 -6.50 -8.48 18.12
N LYS A 323 -5.53 -7.62 17.72
CA LYS A 323 -4.69 -6.90 18.69
C LYS A 323 -5.18 -5.48 18.94
N VAL A 324 -5.57 -4.75 17.87
CA VAL A 324 -6.03 -3.36 18.00
C VAL A 324 -7.49 -3.30 18.42
N GLY A 325 -8.34 -4.25 17.97
CA GLY A 325 -9.77 -4.34 18.29
C GLY A 325 -10.66 -3.61 17.29
N VAL A 326 -10.20 -3.44 16.05
CA VAL A 326 -10.99 -2.85 14.96
C VAL A 326 -12.01 -3.87 14.45
N PRO A 327 -13.26 -3.49 14.12
CA PRO A 327 -14.21 -4.37 13.46
C PRO A 327 -13.62 -4.97 12.17
N PHE A 328 -13.91 -6.25 11.89
CA PHE A 328 -13.33 -6.98 10.76
C PHE A 328 -13.51 -6.25 9.42
N THR A 329 -14.75 -5.84 9.11
CA THR A 329 -15.05 -5.12 7.86
C THR A 329 -14.29 -3.81 7.73
N GLN A 330 -14.16 -3.07 8.83
CA GLN A 330 -13.38 -1.83 8.88
C GLN A 330 -11.87 -2.09 8.63
N ALA A 331 -11.30 -3.15 9.20
CA ALA A 331 -9.92 -3.54 8.94
C ALA A 331 -9.70 -3.95 7.47
N VAL A 332 -10.70 -4.59 6.85
CA VAL A 332 -10.71 -4.90 5.42
C VAL A 332 -10.78 -3.63 4.58
N ASP A 333 -11.62 -2.66 4.95
CA ASP A 333 -11.71 -1.37 4.24
C ASP A 333 -10.37 -0.63 4.22
N TYR A 334 -9.60 -0.71 5.30
CA TYR A 334 -8.26 -0.12 5.39
C TYR A 334 -7.26 -0.74 4.39
N ALA A 335 -7.48 -1.99 3.96
CA ALA A 335 -6.63 -2.69 2.99
C ALA A 335 -7.23 -2.74 1.58
N THR A 336 -8.42 -2.18 1.34
CA THR A 336 -9.15 -2.33 0.08
C THR A 336 -9.67 -1.00 -0.45
N ILE A 337 -10.84 -0.56 0.02
CA ILE A 337 -11.52 0.63 -0.52
C ILE A 337 -10.78 1.93 -0.17
N ASN A 338 -10.13 2.03 0.99
CA ASN A 338 -9.44 3.26 1.40
C ASN A 338 -8.21 3.53 0.51
N PRO A 339 -7.26 2.58 0.32
CA PRO A 339 -6.18 2.79 -0.65
C PRO A 339 -6.69 2.95 -2.08
N ALA A 340 -7.77 2.26 -2.48
CA ALA A 340 -8.35 2.45 -3.80
C ALA A 340 -8.87 3.89 -4.01
N LYS A 341 -9.49 4.51 -3.00
CA LYS A 341 -9.91 5.92 -3.03
C LYS A 341 -8.71 6.86 -3.10
N THR A 342 -7.67 6.61 -2.29
CA THR A 342 -6.44 7.41 -2.32
C THR A 342 -5.83 7.41 -3.72
N LEU A 343 -5.80 6.24 -4.37
CA LEU A 343 -5.27 6.07 -5.73
C LEU A 343 -6.24 6.48 -6.85
N LYS A 344 -7.47 6.87 -6.52
CA LYS A 344 -8.54 7.22 -7.46
C LYS A 344 -8.89 6.08 -8.43
N ILE A 345 -8.84 4.84 -7.95
CA ILE A 345 -9.19 3.60 -8.70
C ILE A 345 -10.39 2.87 -8.08
N ASP A 346 -11.06 3.50 -7.14
CA ASP A 346 -12.21 2.94 -6.41
C ASP A 346 -13.45 2.71 -7.29
N ASN A 347 -13.48 3.26 -8.49
CA ASN A 347 -14.46 2.92 -9.51
C ASN A 347 -14.21 1.54 -10.15
N GLU A 348 -13.00 0.99 -10.06
CA GLU A 348 -12.61 -0.29 -10.66
C GLU A 348 -12.44 -1.41 -9.62
N VAL A 349 -11.82 -1.12 -8.46
CA VAL A 349 -11.44 -2.10 -7.45
C VAL A 349 -11.83 -1.65 -6.03
N GLY A 350 -11.43 -2.40 -5.01
CA GLY A 350 -11.55 -2.04 -3.59
C GLY A 350 -12.90 -2.37 -2.95
N SER A 351 -13.93 -2.78 -3.72
CA SER A 351 -15.19 -3.29 -3.17
C SER A 351 -15.84 -4.31 -4.09
N ILE A 352 -16.63 -5.24 -3.54
CA ILE A 352 -17.40 -6.22 -4.30
C ILE A 352 -18.73 -5.59 -4.69
N LYS A 353 -18.81 -5.16 -5.95
CA LYS A 353 -19.97 -4.49 -6.55
C LYS A 353 -20.05 -4.83 -8.04
N VAL A 354 -21.26 -5.07 -8.54
CA VAL A 354 -21.51 -5.35 -9.97
C VAL A 354 -20.87 -4.24 -10.83
N GLY A 355 -20.16 -4.66 -11.88
CA GLY A 355 -19.44 -3.82 -12.83
C GLY A 355 -17.99 -3.52 -12.48
N LYS A 356 -17.55 -3.72 -11.22
CA LYS A 356 -16.13 -3.64 -10.84
C LYS A 356 -15.36 -4.87 -11.28
N ARG A 357 -14.03 -4.78 -11.29
CA ARG A 357 -13.14 -5.90 -11.57
C ARG A 357 -13.37 -7.05 -10.60
N ALA A 358 -13.30 -8.26 -11.09
CA ALA A 358 -13.39 -9.46 -10.28
C ALA A 358 -12.03 -9.73 -9.60
N ASP A 359 -11.70 -8.86 -8.66
CA ASP A 359 -10.51 -8.93 -7.81
C ASP A 359 -10.95 -9.34 -6.40
N PHE A 360 -10.55 -10.55 -5.97
CA PHE A 360 -10.99 -11.11 -4.70
C PHE A 360 -9.82 -11.66 -3.89
N THR A 361 -9.90 -11.46 -2.59
CA THR A 361 -9.12 -12.17 -1.57
C THR A 361 -10.05 -13.07 -0.80
N VAL A 362 -9.75 -14.36 -0.74
CA VAL A 362 -10.51 -15.32 0.05
C VAL A 362 -9.69 -15.72 1.27
N LEU A 363 -10.20 -15.43 2.44
CA LEU A 363 -9.58 -15.79 3.72
C LEU A 363 -10.35 -16.93 4.40
N ASN A 364 -9.63 -17.78 5.15
CA ASN A 364 -10.23 -18.66 6.13
C ASN A 364 -10.38 -17.92 7.49
N LYS A 365 -10.96 -18.58 8.50
CA LYS A 365 -11.14 -18.05 9.85
C LYS A 365 -9.85 -17.69 10.58
N ASN A 366 -8.69 -18.20 10.14
CA ASN A 366 -7.36 -17.91 10.70
C ASN A 366 -6.64 -16.79 9.94
N TYR A 367 -7.35 -16.08 9.07
CA TYR A 367 -6.79 -15.06 8.17
C TYR A 367 -5.76 -15.59 7.18
N ASP A 368 -5.69 -16.91 6.94
CA ASP A 368 -4.86 -17.43 5.86
C ASP A 368 -5.57 -17.24 4.53
N VAL A 369 -4.79 -16.87 3.53
CA VAL A 369 -5.31 -16.70 2.16
C VAL A 369 -5.49 -18.09 1.53
N VAL A 370 -6.72 -18.38 1.18
CA VAL A 370 -7.12 -19.62 0.49
C VAL A 370 -7.00 -19.46 -1.02
N LEU A 371 -7.42 -18.30 -1.50
CA LEU A 371 -7.46 -17.99 -2.93
C LEU A 371 -7.30 -16.49 -3.14
N THR A 372 -6.59 -16.13 -4.20
CA THR A 372 -6.54 -14.77 -4.72
C THR A 372 -6.93 -14.77 -6.19
N VAL A 373 -7.89 -13.92 -6.54
CA VAL A 373 -8.39 -13.77 -7.91
C VAL A 373 -8.15 -12.34 -8.36
N ARG A 374 -7.61 -12.18 -9.56
CA ARG A 374 -7.44 -10.89 -10.22
C ARG A 374 -8.02 -10.94 -11.63
N ASP A 375 -8.86 -9.96 -11.98
CA ASP A 375 -9.56 -9.95 -13.29
C ASP A 375 -10.24 -11.30 -13.59
N GLY A 376 -10.86 -11.92 -12.58
CA GLY A 376 -11.52 -13.21 -12.69
C GLY A 376 -10.59 -14.43 -12.88
N LYS A 377 -9.28 -14.24 -12.85
CA LYS A 377 -8.28 -15.33 -12.94
C LYS A 377 -7.71 -15.62 -11.56
N VAL A 378 -7.58 -16.90 -11.22
CA VAL A 378 -6.88 -17.33 -10.02
C VAL A 378 -5.39 -17.04 -10.22
N ILE A 379 -4.81 -16.19 -9.36
CA ILE A 379 -3.38 -15.84 -9.35
C ILE A 379 -2.64 -16.48 -8.17
N TYR A 380 -3.37 -16.99 -7.18
CA TYR A 380 -2.85 -17.78 -6.07
C TYR A 380 -3.93 -18.71 -5.53
N GLN A 381 -3.55 -19.93 -5.17
CA GLN A 381 -4.35 -20.91 -4.44
C GLN A 381 -3.46 -21.67 -3.48
N ALA A 382 -3.89 -21.80 -2.18
CA ALA A 382 -3.16 -22.48 -1.11
C ALA A 382 -3.18 -24.01 -1.27
#